data_6ce65ce53d6640f279fa43533fa1e937
#
_entry.id   6ce65ce53d6640f279fa43533fa1e937
#
_cell.length_a   1.000
_cell.length_b   1.000
_cell.length_c   1.000
_cell.angle_alpha   90.00
_cell.angle_beta   90.00
_cell.angle_gamma   90.00
#
_symmetry.space_group_name_H-M   'P 1'
#
loop_
_entity.id
_entity.type
_entity.pdbx_description
1 polymer ?
#
loop_
_entity_poly.entity_id
_entity_poly.type
_entity_poly.pdbx_seq_one_letter_code
_entity_poly.pdbx_strand_id
1 'polypeptide(L)'
;MFNLDKFIADSVTFRPVSMFEPDIKANAETLTREIKGKKVCVIGGAGSIGSSFIKAVLRFEPKSVVVVDLNENGLAELVRDVRSTNGLYVPDEFRCYTLNFADPIFERIFREEKGFDIVANFSAHKHVRSEKDRYSVQALIENNDIKAKRLMDLLTVYPPKHFFCVSTDKAANPVNIMGASKRIMEDLVMAYNKYFKVTTARFANVAFSNGSLPDGWIHRLQKKQPLAAPSDVKRYFVSPEESGQICMLACILGNGGEVFFPKLVEDQMLTFSSICDQFVKAEGFDKKECGSDAEAKKYASEMSYEGTTYPVVYFKSDTTGEKAYEEFYIPGERINMNRFMALGVVEETTRRPMPEVNAFFEKLEGLFAKEDFTKAQVVEAIKDFIPNFEHVEKGKNLDSKM
;
A
#
# COMPACT_ATOMS: atom_id res chain seq x y z
N MET A 1 19.07 4.81 22.23
CA MET A 1 17.83 5.31 21.61
C MET A 1 17.48 4.36 20.48
N PHE A 2 16.28 3.80 20.47
CA PHE A 2 15.80 2.92 19.38
C PHE A 2 15.74 3.71 18.08
N ASN A 3 16.26 3.14 17.00
CA ASN A 3 16.22 3.71 15.65
C ASN A 3 15.49 2.72 14.74
N LEU A 4 14.28 3.10 14.31
CA LEU A 4 13.40 2.23 13.54
C LEU A 4 14.00 1.86 12.17
N ASP A 5 14.57 2.82 11.45
CA ASP A 5 15.14 2.58 10.12
C ASP A 5 16.32 1.60 10.20
N LYS A 6 17.19 1.79 11.20
CA LYS A 6 18.27 0.85 11.46
C LYS A 6 17.73 -0.53 11.84
N PHE A 7 16.71 -0.61 12.69
CA PHE A 7 16.08 -1.89 13.05
C PHE A 7 15.49 -2.60 11.83
N ILE A 8 14.80 -1.87 10.97
CA ILE A 8 14.25 -2.43 9.72
C ILE A 8 15.37 -2.97 8.84
N ALA A 9 16.44 -2.22 8.67
CA ALA A 9 17.59 -2.61 7.85
C ALA A 9 18.31 -3.86 8.40
N ASP A 10 18.52 -3.92 9.72
CA ASP A 10 19.31 -4.98 10.35
C ASP A 10 18.49 -6.26 10.64
N SER A 11 17.17 -6.15 10.92
CA SER A 11 16.38 -7.24 11.49
C SER A 11 15.15 -7.64 10.66
N VAL A 12 14.74 -6.82 9.67
CA VAL A 12 13.54 -7.11 8.88
C VAL A 12 13.87 -7.30 7.41
N THR A 13 14.57 -6.36 6.81
CA THR A 13 14.93 -6.46 5.39
C THR A 13 16.32 -7.05 5.18
N PHE A 14 17.19 -6.98 6.15
CA PHE A 14 18.63 -7.33 6.07
C PHE A 14 19.34 -6.57 4.94
N ARG A 15 18.88 -5.35 4.67
CA ARG A 15 19.40 -4.48 3.62
C ARG A 15 19.72 -3.10 4.18
N PRO A 16 21.00 -2.78 4.42
CA PRO A 16 21.43 -1.45 4.88
C PRO A 16 21.32 -0.39 3.78
N VAL A 17 21.25 -0.82 2.51
CA VAL A 17 21.03 0.03 1.35
C VAL A 17 19.86 -0.57 0.56
N SER A 18 18.99 0.30 0.04
CA SER A 18 17.85 -0.15 -0.76
C SER A 18 18.28 -1.03 -1.93
N MET A 19 17.53 -2.13 -2.14
CA MET A 19 17.76 -3.03 -3.26
C MET A 19 17.53 -2.36 -4.62
N PHE A 20 16.80 -1.24 -4.66
CA PHE A 20 16.49 -0.52 -5.90
C PHE A 20 17.49 0.57 -6.25
N GLU A 21 18.44 0.88 -5.39
CA GLU A 21 19.45 1.92 -5.65
C GLU A 21 20.30 1.65 -6.91
N PRO A 22 20.67 0.39 -7.24
CA PRO A 22 21.33 0.09 -8.53
C PRO A 22 20.47 0.44 -9.75
N ASP A 23 19.16 0.12 -9.71
CA ASP A 23 18.22 0.45 -10.80
C ASP A 23 18.00 1.96 -10.93
N ILE A 24 17.94 2.69 -9.79
CA ILE A 24 17.86 4.15 -9.77
C ILE A 24 19.11 4.77 -10.42
N LYS A 25 20.30 4.32 -10.04
CA LYS A 25 21.57 4.81 -10.60
C LYS A 25 21.68 4.54 -12.10
N ALA A 26 21.33 3.32 -12.53
CA ALA A 26 21.37 2.94 -13.94
C ALA A 26 20.40 3.76 -14.81
N ASN A 27 19.33 4.30 -14.23
CA ASN A 27 18.30 5.06 -14.93
C ASN A 27 18.25 6.56 -14.53
N ALA A 28 19.28 7.07 -13.85
CA ALA A 28 19.27 8.41 -13.26
C ALA A 28 19.02 9.53 -14.30
N GLU A 29 19.58 9.44 -15.49
CA GLU A 29 19.35 10.41 -16.58
C GLU A 29 17.90 10.44 -17.02
N THR A 30 17.28 9.26 -17.18
CA THR A 30 15.87 9.16 -17.58
C THR A 30 14.94 9.67 -16.46
N LEU A 31 15.20 9.28 -15.20
CA LEU A 31 14.44 9.76 -14.05
C LEU A 31 14.52 11.28 -13.93
N THR A 32 15.73 11.84 -14.09
CA THR A 32 15.93 13.30 -14.07
C THR A 32 15.16 13.98 -15.20
N ARG A 33 15.28 13.51 -16.43
CA ARG A 33 14.57 14.07 -17.59
C ARG A 33 13.06 14.06 -17.44
N GLU A 34 12.52 12.99 -16.84
CA GLU A 34 11.08 12.78 -16.71
C GLU A 34 10.47 13.47 -15.50
N ILE A 35 11.27 13.80 -14.46
CA ILE A 35 10.77 14.38 -13.20
C ILE A 35 11.19 15.86 -13.05
N LYS A 36 12.42 16.21 -13.41
CA LYS A 36 12.92 17.57 -13.21
C LYS A 36 12.06 18.61 -13.90
N GLY A 37 11.63 19.60 -13.12
CA GLY A 37 10.79 20.69 -13.63
C GLY A 37 9.36 20.30 -13.97
N LYS A 38 8.88 19.10 -13.58
CA LYS A 38 7.52 18.60 -13.83
C LYS A 38 6.59 18.89 -12.66
N LYS A 39 5.27 18.97 -12.95
CA LYS A 39 4.22 19.09 -11.97
C LYS A 39 3.78 17.70 -11.53
N VAL A 40 3.80 17.45 -10.23
CA VAL A 40 3.46 16.14 -9.62
C VAL A 40 2.23 16.28 -8.75
N CYS A 41 1.26 15.38 -8.90
CA CYS A 41 0.12 15.23 -8.00
C CYS A 41 0.17 13.87 -7.30
N VAL A 42 0.10 13.87 -5.97
CA VAL A 42 0.13 12.65 -5.16
C VAL A 42 -1.13 12.57 -4.31
N ILE A 43 -1.93 11.54 -4.54
CA ILE A 43 -3.17 11.25 -3.81
C ILE A 43 -2.87 10.17 -2.77
N GLY A 44 -3.28 10.37 -1.50
CA GLY A 44 -2.91 9.50 -0.39
C GLY A 44 -1.46 9.70 0.06
N GLY A 45 -0.95 10.93 -0.08
CA GLY A 45 0.46 11.25 0.14
C GLY A 45 0.89 11.30 1.61
N ALA A 46 -0.05 11.37 2.56
CA ALA A 46 0.24 11.28 3.99
C ALA A 46 0.41 9.85 4.51
N GLY A 47 0.07 8.84 3.68
CA GLY A 47 0.31 7.43 3.99
C GLY A 47 1.80 7.04 3.85
N SER A 48 2.21 5.92 4.44
CA SER A 48 3.61 5.46 4.43
C SER A 48 4.21 5.33 3.03
N ILE A 49 3.47 4.79 2.06
CA ILE A 49 3.97 4.60 0.70
C ILE A 49 3.96 5.92 -0.07
N GLY A 50 2.88 6.72 0.07
CA GLY A 50 2.76 8.01 -0.61
C GLY A 50 3.83 9.00 -0.17
N SER A 51 4.13 9.08 1.13
CA SER A 51 5.21 9.93 1.66
C SER A 51 6.59 9.47 1.19
N SER A 52 6.82 8.16 1.14
CA SER A 52 8.07 7.59 0.63
C SER A 52 8.23 7.82 -0.88
N PHE A 53 7.15 7.73 -1.67
CA PHE A 53 7.15 8.10 -3.09
C PHE A 53 7.50 9.58 -3.29
N ILE A 54 6.90 10.47 -2.50
CA ILE A 54 7.22 11.90 -2.54
C ILE A 54 8.70 12.13 -2.30
N LYS A 55 9.29 11.54 -1.24
CA LYS A 55 10.72 11.64 -0.96
C LYS A 55 11.60 11.12 -2.11
N ALA A 56 11.21 10.01 -2.74
CA ALA A 56 11.92 9.44 -3.88
C ALA A 56 11.89 10.39 -5.09
N VAL A 57 10.75 11.00 -5.40
CA VAL A 57 10.57 11.94 -6.51
C VAL A 57 11.29 13.28 -6.26
N LEU A 58 11.30 13.78 -5.00
CA LEU A 58 12.00 15.01 -4.64
C LEU A 58 13.52 14.96 -4.91
N ARG A 59 14.12 13.77 -4.94
CA ARG A 59 15.54 13.58 -5.35
C ARG A 59 15.84 14.09 -6.77
N PHE A 60 14.82 14.24 -7.62
CA PHE A 60 14.92 14.61 -9.03
C PHE A 60 14.35 16.00 -9.35
N GLU A 61 14.18 16.85 -8.35
CA GLU A 61 13.85 18.27 -8.47
C GLU A 61 12.58 18.58 -9.30
N PRO A 62 11.40 18.08 -8.94
CA PRO A 62 10.15 18.46 -9.60
C PRO A 62 9.87 19.96 -9.43
N LYS A 63 9.15 20.58 -10.39
CA LYS A 63 8.78 22.00 -10.32
C LYS A 63 7.80 22.28 -9.17
N SER A 64 6.80 21.43 -9.04
CA SER A 64 5.76 21.56 -8.00
C SER A 64 5.25 20.18 -7.58
N VAL A 65 4.83 20.09 -6.32
CA VAL A 65 4.18 18.90 -5.77
C VAL A 65 2.89 19.30 -5.09
N VAL A 66 1.79 18.74 -5.55
CA VAL A 66 0.47 18.84 -4.91
C VAL A 66 0.16 17.51 -4.24
N VAL A 67 -0.09 17.54 -2.95
CA VAL A 67 -0.40 16.37 -2.13
C VAL A 67 -1.84 16.45 -1.63
N VAL A 68 -2.58 15.38 -1.80
CA VAL A 68 -3.97 15.28 -1.36
C VAL A 68 -4.15 14.08 -0.46
N ASP A 69 -4.72 14.27 0.71
CA ASP A 69 -5.04 13.22 1.67
C ASP A 69 -6.21 13.64 2.58
N LEU A 70 -6.90 12.68 3.18
CA LEU A 70 -7.92 12.95 4.20
C LEU A 70 -7.31 13.16 5.59
N ASN A 71 -6.08 12.71 5.81
CA ASN A 71 -5.38 12.79 7.08
C ASN A 71 -4.63 14.11 7.23
N GLU A 72 -5.28 15.13 7.79
CA GLU A 72 -4.71 16.45 8.03
C GLU A 72 -3.42 16.40 8.87
N ASN A 73 -3.42 15.63 9.96
CA ASN A 73 -2.25 15.47 10.81
C ASN A 73 -1.08 14.83 10.08
N GLY A 74 -1.37 13.81 9.26
CA GLY A 74 -0.37 13.18 8.42
C GLY A 74 0.21 14.10 7.35
N LEU A 75 -0.61 14.99 6.76
CA LEU A 75 -0.12 16.02 5.83
C LEU A 75 0.78 17.04 6.54
N ALA A 76 0.39 17.49 7.75
CA ALA A 76 1.22 18.40 8.54
C ALA A 76 2.58 17.77 8.89
N GLU A 77 2.58 16.50 9.26
CA GLU A 77 3.82 15.75 9.56
C GLU A 77 4.67 15.53 8.31
N LEU A 78 4.06 15.21 7.16
CA LEU A 78 4.77 15.11 5.89
C LEU A 78 5.54 16.39 5.55
N VAL A 79 4.89 17.56 5.71
CA VAL A 79 5.53 18.86 5.43
C VAL A 79 6.73 19.09 6.36
N ARG A 80 6.59 18.78 7.65
CA ARG A 80 7.68 18.90 8.62
C ARG A 80 8.84 17.95 8.27
N ASP A 81 8.53 16.71 7.97
CA ASP A 81 9.50 15.68 7.64
C ASP A 81 10.33 16.05 6.40
N VAL A 82 9.71 16.40 5.27
CA VAL A 82 10.45 16.75 4.05
C VAL A 82 11.27 18.03 4.23
N ARG A 83 10.78 19.03 4.98
CA ARG A 83 11.51 20.28 5.22
C ARG A 83 12.60 20.16 6.28
N SER A 84 12.54 19.15 7.16
CA SER A 84 13.56 18.87 8.16
C SER A 84 14.63 17.89 7.67
N THR A 85 14.42 17.24 6.53
CA THR A 85 15.38 16.27 5.96
C THR A 85 16.54 17.03 5.31
N ASN A 86 17.73 16.89 5.88
CA ASN A 86 18.93 17.53 5.37
C ASN A 86 19.27 17.07 3.95
N GLY A 87 19.51 18.03 3.05
CA GLY A 87 19.89 17.77 1.65
C GLY A 87 18.75 17.33 0.74
N LEU A 88 17.51 17.22 1.22
CA LEU A 88 16.36 16.94 0.39
C LEU A 88 15.86 18.23 -0.28
N TYR A 89 15.78 18.21 -1.63
CA TYR A 89 15.14 19.29 -2.37
C TYR A 89 13.63 19.32 -2.11
N VAL A 90 13.09 20.48 -1.77
CA VAL A 90 11.64 20.69 -1.67
C VAL A 90 11.29 21.93 -2.50
N PRO A 91 10.43 21.82 -3.52
CA PRO A 91 10.07 22.95 -4.36
C PRO A 91 9.30 24.01 -3.55
N ASP A 92 9.37 25.29 -3.98
CA ASP A 92 8.59 26.37 -3.36
C ASP A 92 7.09 26.10 -3.43
N GLU A 93 6.63 25.54 -4.54
CA GLU A 93 5.24 25.11 -4.75
C GLU A 93 5.01 23.67 -4.23
N PHE A 94 5.27 23.43 -2.94
CA PHE A 94 4.90 22.21 -2.23
C PHE A 94 3.61 22.47 -1.45
N ARG A 95 2.47 21.96 -1.97
CA ARG A 95 1.13 22.26 -1.44
C ARG A 95 0.41 21.00 -1.01
N CYS A 96 -0.14 21.02 0.21
CA CYS A 96 -0.92 19.92 0.78
C CYS A 96 -2.37 20.35 1.00
N TYR A 97 -3.32 19.49 0.62
CA TYR A 97 -4.74 19.74 0.75
C TYR A 97 -5.44 18.59 1.47
N THR A 98 -6.13 18.90 2.56
CA THR A 98 -6.99 17.97 3.29
C THR A 98 -8.33 17.87 2.59
N LEU A 99 -8.46 16.93 1.64
CA LEU A 99 -9.70 16.71 0.89
C LEU A 99 -9.75 15.31 0.29
N ASN A 100 -10.95 14.87 -0.08
CA ASN A 100 -11.13 13.64 -0.84
C ASN A 100 -10.88 13.94 -2.33
N PHE A 101 -10.11 13.08 -3.00
CA PHE A 101 -9.82 13.23 -4.43
C PHE A 101 -11.04 13.03 -5.34
N ALA A 102 -12.19 12.59 -4.81
CA ALA A 102 -13.46 12.53 -5.52
C ALA A 102 -14.34 13.78 -5.29
N ASP A 103 -13.89 14.75 -4.48
CA ASP A 103 -14.65 15.97 -4.22
C ASP A 103 -14.52 16.98 -5.36
N PRO A 104 -15.54 17.83 -5.60
CA PRO A 104 -15.49 18.86 -6.64
C PRO A 104 -14.33 19.85 -6.50
N ILE A 105 -13.78 20.03 -5.28
CA ILE A 105 -12.61 20.87 -5.03
C ILE A 105 -11.38 20.30 -5.72
N PHE A 106 -11.20 18.98 -5.70
CA PHE A 106 -10.09 18.32 -6.39
C PHE A 106 -10.11 18.55 -7.90
N GLU A 107 -11.30 18.45 -8.51
CA GLU A 107 -11.47 18.75 -9.94
C GLU A 107 -11.12 20.22 -10.26
N ARG A 108 -11.47 21.18 -9.37
CA ARG A 108 -11.08 22.59 -9.53
C ARG A 108 -9.57 22.76 -9.54
N ILE A 109 -8.85 22.06 -8.65
CA ILE A 109 -7.37 22.07 -8.63
C ILE A 109 -6.83 21.61 -9.98
N PHE A 110 -7.33 20.49 -10.52
CA PHE A 110 -6.90 20.00 -11.84
C PHE A 110 -7.15 20.99 -12.96
N ARG A 111 -8.31 21.64 -12.95
CA ARG A 111 -8.66 22.65 -13.94
C ARG A 111 -7.76 23.88 -13.85
N GLU A 112 -7.50 24.41 -12.67
CA GLU A 112 -6.65 25.59 -12.44
C GLU A 112 -5.19 25.28 -12.79
N GLU A 113 -4.71 24.10 -12.44
CA GLU A 113 -3.36 23.61 -12.77
C GLU A 113 -3.22 23.23 -14.25
N LYS A 114 -4.31 23.10 -15.00
CA LYS A 114 -4.32 22.53 -16.36
C LYS A 114 -3.72 21.13 -16.43
N GLY A 115 -3.99 20.31 -15.40
CA GLY A 115 -3.44 18.97 -15.23
C GLY A 115 -2.02 18.94 -14.62
N PHE A 116 -1.51 17.72 -14.46
CA PHE A 116 -0.18 17.41 -13.92
C PHE A 116 0.56 16.47 -14.87
N ASP A 117 1.88 16.57 -14.91
CA ASP A 117 2.72 15.68 -15.71
C ASP A 117 2.77 14.26 -15.14
N ILE A 118 2.79 14.17 -13.81
CA ILE A 118 2.87 12.92 -13.06
C ILE A 118 1.74 12.90 -12.05
N VAL A 119 0.93 11.84 -12.06
CA VAL A 119 -0.14 11.60 -11.09
C VAL A 119 0.04 10.23 -10.47
N ALA A 120 0.10 10.16 -9.14
CA ALA A 120 0.26 8.91 -8.41
C ALA A 120 -0.83 8.78 -7.34
N ASN A 121 -1.58 7.66 -7.36
CA ASN A 121 -2.66 7.37 -6.43
C ASN A 121 -2.27 6.26 -5.44
N PHE A 122 -2.13 6.62 -4.17
CA PHE A 122 -1.87 5.73 -3.04
C PHE A 122 -3.07 5.59 -2.10
N SER A 123 -4.19 6.27 -2.40
CA SER A 123 -5.39 6.19 -1.58
C SER A 123 -6.01 4.80 -1.65
N ALA A 124 -6.16 4.14 -0.52
CA ALA A 124 -6.81 2.85 -0.43
C ALA A 124 -7.26 2.49 0.99
N HIS A 125 -8.37 1.77 1.09
CA HIS A 125 -8.68 0.93 2.24
C HIS A 125 -7.91 -0.38 2.09
N LYS A 126 -6.85 -0.58 2.89
CA LYS A 126 -5.85 -1.65 2.71
C LYS A 126 -5.96 -2.81 3.70
N HIS A 127 -6.85 -2.72 4.68
CA HIS A 127 -6.97 -3.71 5.75
C HIS A 127 -8.04 -4.76 5.45
N VAL A 128 -7.73 -6.04 5.66
CA VAL A 128 -8.70 -7.15 5.56
C VAL A 128 -9.86 -6.97 6.54
N ARG A 129 -9.65 -6.31 7.68
CA ARG A 129 -10.74 -5.95 8.62
C ARG A 129 -11.82 -5.04 8.02
N SER A 130 -11.55 -4.41 6.86
CA SER A 130 -12.54 -3.58 6.14
C SER A 130 -13.60 -4.39 5.42
N GLU A 131 -13.66 -5.72 5.56
CA GLU A 131 -14.68 -6.58 4.96
C GLU A 131 -15.61 -7.27 5.98
N LYS A 132 -15.81 -6.68 7.16
CA LYS A 132 -16.60 -7.29 8.24
C LYS A 132 -18.10 -7.36 7.96
N ASP A 133 -18.68 -6.34 7.33
CA ASP A 133 -20.12 -6.23 7.03
C ASP A 133 -20.35 -5.54 5.67
N ARG A 134 -21.63 -5.41 5.27
CA ARG A 134 -22.00 -4.79 3.99
C ARG A 134 -21.54 -3.34 3.87
N TYR A 135 -21.56 -2.57 4.94
CA TYR A 135 -21.21 -1.14 4.93
C TYR A 135 -19.70 -0.95 4.80
N SER A 136 -18.92 -1.74 5.52
CA SER A 136 -17.47 -1.71 5.43
C SER A 136 -16.98 -2.20 4.07
N VAL A 137 -17.65 -3.19 3.47
CA VAL A 137 -17.37 -3.63 2.09
C VAL A 137 -17.74 -2.57 1.07
N GLN A 138 -18.90 -1.92 1.20
CA GLN A 138 -19.28 -0.80 0.33
C GLN A 138 -18.25 0.32 0.41
N ALA A 139 -17.90 0.78 1.62
CA ALA A 139 -16.92 1.84 1.81
C ALA A 139 -15.54 1.49 1.20
N LEU A 140 -15.13 0.21 1.28
CA LEU A 140 -13.91 -0.28 0.66
C LEU A 140 -13.97 -0.19 -0.87
N ILE A 141 -15.01 -0.73 -1.49
CA ILE A 141 -15.20 -0.73 -2.96
C ILE A 141 -15.40 0.71 -3.48
N GLU A 142 -16.21 1.53 -2.80
CA GLU A 142 -16.38 2.92 -3.18
C GLU A 142 -15.04 3.68 -3.18
N ASN A 143 -14.23 3.49 -2.13
CA ASN A 143 -12.96 4.20 -2.05
C ASN A 143 -11.91 3.68 -3.02
N ASN A 144 -11.76 2.34 -3.12
CA ASN A 144 -10.68 1.74 -3.91
C ASN A 144 -10.99 1.73 -5.41
N ASP A 145 -12.27 1.62 -5.79
CA ASP A 145 -12.65 1.32 -7.16
C ASP A 145 -13.53 2.41 -7.78
N ILE A 146 -14.69 2.76 -7.19
CA ILE A 146 -15.61 3.74 -7.77
C ILE A 146 -14.99 5.14 -7.84
N LYS A 147 -14.34 5.58 -6.77
CA LYS A 147 -13.63 6.87 -6.77
C LYS A 147 -12.41 6.84 -7.69
N ALA A 148 -11.71 5.70 -7.77
CA ALA A 148 -10.62 5.54 -8.72
C ALA A 148 -11.12 5.68 -10.17
N LYS A 149 -12.29 5.12 -10.51
CA LYS A 149 -12.90 5.31 -11.83
C LYS A 149 -13.17 6.78 -12.13
N ARG A 150 -13.75 7.53 -11.18
CA ARG A 150 -13.98 8.99 -11.34
C ARG A 150 -12.65 9.74 -11.56
N LEU A 151 -11.60 9.37 -10.86
CA LEU A 151 -10.26 9.91 -11.10
C LEU A 151 -9.79 9.61 -12.52
N MET A 152 -9.92 8.36 -12.97
CA MET A 152 -9.50 7.98 -14.32
C MET A 152 -10.29 8.74 -15.40
N ASP A 153 -11.59 8.97 -15.20
CA ASP A 153 -12.43 9.78 -16.10
C ASP A 153 -11.92 11.25 -16.14
N LEU A 154 -11.60 11.86 -15.00
CA LEU A 154 -11.00 13.19 -14.92
C LEU A 154 -9.67 13.26 -15.67
N LEU A 155 -8.82 12.24 -15.53
CA LEU A 155 -7.53 12.17 -16.20
C LEU A 155 -7.64 11.98 -17.73
N THR A 156 -8.77 11.56 -18.28
CA THR A 156 -8.98 11.59 -19.73
C THR A 156 -9.13 13.02 -20.27
N VAL A 157 -9.58 13.96 -19.43
CA VAL A 157 -9.70 15.39 -19.77
C VAL A 157 -8.34 16.11 -19.56
N TYR A 158 -7.59 15.68 -18.56
CA TYR A 158 -6.28 16.23 -18.21
C TYR A 158 -5.21 15.10 -18.17
N PRO A 159 -4.84 14.52 -19.34
CA PRO A 159 -4.01 13.33 -19.39
C PRO A 159 -2.59 13.60 -18.86
N PRO A 160 -2.14 12.88 -17.82
CA PRO A 160 -0.77 12.97 -17.36
C PRO A 160 0.16 12.22 -18.33
N LYS A 161 1.44 12.59 -18.32
CA LYS A 161 2.48 11.82 -19.01
C LYS A 161 2.70 10.46 -18.33
N HIS A 162 2.61 10.44 -17.01
CA HIS A 162 2.80 9.25 -16.19
C HIS A 162 1.68 9.15 -15.16
N PHE A 163 0.93 8.05 -15.17
CA PHE A 163 -0.01 7.71 -14.12
C PHE A 163 0.42 6.42 -13.42
N PHE A 164 0.39 6.45 -12.11
CA PHE A 164 0.67 5.30 -11.25
C PHE A 164 -0.46 5.09 -10.24
N CYS A 165 -0.87 3.84 -10.03
CA CYS A 165 -1.77 3.48 -8.95
C CYS A 165 -1.19 2.29 -8.17
N VAL A 166 -1.09 2.41 -6.85
CA VAL A 166 -0.51 1.36 -6.02
C VAL A 166 -1.37 0.10 -5.98
N SER A 167 -0.78 -1.06 -6.21
CA SER A 167 -1.39 -2.38 -6.00
C SER A 167 -0.68 -3.16 -4.89
N THR A 168 -0.93 -4.44 -4.80
CA THR A 168 -0.43 -5.34 -3.75
C THR A 168 -0.26 -6.76 -4.31
N ASP A 169 0.59 -7.55 -3.67
CA ASP A 169 0.70 -9.00 -3.85
C ASP A 169 -0.65 -9.73 -3.76
N LYS A 170 -1.58 -9.23 -2.94
CA LYS A 170 -2.93 -9.81 -2.75
C LYS A 170 -3.85 -9.69 -3.97
N ALA A 171 -3.52 -8.80 -4.92
CA ALA A 171 -4.27 -8.63 -6.17
C ALA A 171 -3.97 -9.73 -7.19
N ALA A 172 -2.80 -10.39 -7.13
CA ALA A 172 -2.41 -11.44 -8.05
C ALA A 172 -3.41 -12.62 -7.99
N ASN A 173 -3.70 -13.08 -6.79
CA ASN A 173 -4.58 -14.23 -6.56
C ASN A 173 -5.50 -13.96 -5.35
N PRO A 174 -6.55 -13.13 -5.52
CA PRO A 174 -7.33 -12.63 -4.40
C PRO A 174 -8.17 -13.73 -3.73
N VAL A 175 -8.12 -13.79 -2.39
CA VAL A 175 -8.94 -14.68 -1.54
C VAL A 175 -9.80 -13.92 -0.53
N ASN A 176 -9.73 -12.59 -0.57
CA ASN A 176 -10.53 -11.68 0.24
C ASN A 176 -10.98 -10.47 -0.59
N ILE A 177 -12.00 -9.75 -0.11
CA ILE A 177 -12.59 -8.62 -0.84
C ILE A 177 -11.58 -7.49 -1.03
N MET A 178 -10.70 -7.25 -0.06
CA MET A 178 -9.66 -6.23 -0.19
C MET A 178 -8.69 -6.55 -1.33
N GLY A 179 -8.22 -7.79 -1.44
CA GLY A 179 -7.39 -8.26 -2.56
C GLY A 179 -8.13 -8.18 -3.89
N ALA A 180 -9.42 -8.58 -3.90
CA ALA A 180 -10.28 -8.48 -5.08
C ALA A 180 -10.48 -7.03 -5.53
N SER A 181 -10.71 -6.08 -4.60
CA SER A 181 -10.80 -4.65 -4.94
C SER A 181 -9.52 -4.14 -5.62
N LYS A 182 -8.36 -4.58 -5.15
CA LYS A 182 -7.09 -4.22 -5.79
C LYS A 182 -6.94 -4.83 -7.18
N ARG A 183 -7.44 -6.04 -7.41
CA ARG A 183 -7.49 -6.63 -8.75
C ARG A 183 -8.46 -5.88 -9.66
N ILE A 184 -9.65 -5.51 -9.17
CA ILE A 184 -10.60 -4.67 -9.90
C ILE A 184 -9.95 -3.33 -10.27
N MET A 185 -9.25 -2.70 -9.33
CA MET A 185 -8.53 -1.46 -9.57
C MET A 185 -7.45 -1.64 -10.66
N GLU A 186 -6.68 -2.75 -10.67
CA GLU A 186 -5.73 -3.05 -11.75
C GLU A 186 -6.44 -3.14 -13.10
N ASP A 187 -7.51 -3.93 -13.20
CA ASP A 187 -8.27 -4.09 -14.45
C ASP A 187 -8.88 -2.75 -14.91
N LEU A 188 -9.39 -1.94 -13.96
CA LEU A 188 -9.88 -0.58 -14.23
C LEU A 188 -8.78 0.29 -14.83
N VAL A 189 -7.67 0.49 -14.12
CA VAL A 189 -6.64 1.45 -14.57
C VAL A 189 -5.99 1.00 -15.88
N MET A 190 -5.82 -0.32 -16.10
CA MET A 190 -5.29 -0.87 -17.35
C MET A 190 -6.22 -0.61 -18.55
N ALA A 191 -7.54 -0.56 -18.35
CA ALA A 191 -8.48 -0.22 -19.42
C ALA A 191 -8.32 1.23 -19.93
N TYR A 192 -7.79 2.14 -19.09
CA TYR A 192 -7.48 3.53 -19.45
C TYR A 192 -6.12 3.71 -20.11
N ASN A 193 -5.29 2.68 -20.21
CA ASN A 193 -3.95 2.80 -20.83
C ASN A 193 -3.98 3.23 -22.31
N LYS A 194 -5.12 3.17 -22.96
CA LYS A 194 -5.33 3.70 -24.32
C LYS A 194 -5.40 5.24 -24.37
N TYR A 195 -5.65 5.91 -23.25
CA TYR A 195 -5.77 7.38 -23.18
C TYR A 195 -4.48 8.03 -22.68
N PHE A 196 -3.81 7.41 -21.72
CA PHE A 196 -2.53 7.86 -21.14
C PHE A 196 -1.78 6.67 -20.54
N LYS A 197 -0.48 6.82 -20.35
CA LYS A 197 0.37 5.75 -19.83
C LYS A 197 0.00 5.42 -18.37
N VAL A 198 -0.35 4.16 -18.12
CA VAL A 198 -0.72 3.63 -16.81
C VAL A 198 0.25 2.55 -16.39
N THR A 199 0.73 2.61 -15.15
CA THR A 199 1.53 1.55 -14.53
C THR A 199 1.08 1.30 -13.10
N THR A 200 1.39 0.12 -12.58
CA THR A 200 1.13 -0.25 -11.19
C THR A 200 2.26 -1.11 -10.63
N ALA A 201 2.28 -1.33 -9.32
CA ALA A 201 3.23 -2.23 -8.68
C ALA A 201 2.52 -3.09 -7.62
N ARG A 202 2.81 -4.39 -7.66
CA ARG A 202 2.48 -5.36 -6.61
C ARG A 202 3.70 -5.57 -5.77
N PHE A 203 3.65 -5.22 -4.50
CA PHE A 203 4.82 -5.41 -3.64
C PHE A 203 4.43 -5.92 -2.25
N ALA A 204 5.46 -6.32 -1.55
CA ALA A 204 5.45 -6.93 -0.25
C ALA A 204 4.90 -6.02 0.86
N ASN A 205 4.84 -6.53 2.08
CA ASN A 205 4.50 -5.71 3.24
C ASN A 205 5.57 -4.63 3.46
N VAL A 206 5.13 -3.40 3.62
CA VAL A 206 6.04 -2.32 4.03
C VAL A 206 6.25 -2.42 5.53
N ALA A 207 7.50 -2.60 5.93
CA ALA A 207 7.88 -2.76 7.32
C ALA A 207 7.44 -1.55 8.16
N PHE A 208 6.75 -1.80 9.26
CA PHE A 208 6.24 -0.77 10.18
C PHE A 208 5.42 0.35 9.52
N SER A 209 4.74 0.06 8.40
CA SER A 209 3.85 1.03 7.77
C SER A 209 2.66 1.35 8.67
N ASN A 210 2.16 2.60 8.58
CA ASN A 210 1.04 3.10 9.39
C ASN A 210 -0.14 2.13 9.43
N GLY A 211 -0.58 1.77 10.64
CA GLY A 211 -1.66 0.84 10.90
C GLY A 211 -1.33 -0.63 10.65
N SER A 212 -0.07 -0.99 10.34
CA SER A 212 0.36 -2.39 10.28
C SER A 212 0.46 -3.00 11.67
N LEU A 213 0.54 -4.33 11.74
CA LEU A 213 0.73 -5.02 13.02
C LEU A 213 2.03 -4.59 13.73
N PRO A 214 3.20 -4.51 13.06
CA PRO A 214 4.42 -4.01 13.68
C PRO A 214 4.36 -2.55 14.13
N ASP A 215 3.70 -1.67 13.38
CA ASP A 215 3.43 -0.29 13.82
C ASP A 215 2.60 -0.27 15.12
N GLY A 216 1.62 -1.16 15.21
CA GLY A 216 0.83 -1.36 16.42
C GLY A 216 1.68 -1.74 17.64
N TRP A 217 2.81 -2.45 17.48
CA TRP A 217 3.70 -2.80 18.61
C TRP A 217 4.37 -1.57 19.21
N ILE A 218 4.78 -0.60 18.39
CA ILE A 218 5.33 0.68 18.88
C ILE A 218 4.30 1.37 19.79
N HIS A 219 3.05 1.44 19.34
CA HIS A 219 1.97 2.03 20.14
C HIS A 219 1.64 1.23 21.40
N ARG A 220 1.74 -0.10 21.34
CA ARG A 220 1.54 -0.97 22.53
C ARG A 220 2.64 -0.75 23.55
N LEU A 221 3.91 -0.70 23.09
CA LEU A 221 5.06 -0.47 23.95
C LEU A 221 4.92 0.86 24.71
N GLN A 222 4.59 1.95 24.01
CA GLN A 222 4.39 3.28 24.61
C GLN A 222 3.29 3.30 25.68
N LYS A 223 2.29 2.42 25.55
CA LYS A 223 1.16 2.31 26.48
C LYS A 223 1.31 1.18 27.50
N LYS A 224 2.44 0.51 27.56
CA LYS A 224 2.64 -0.69 28.41
C LYS A 224 1.56 -1.76 28.18
N GLN A 225 1.24 -2.03 26.93
CA GLN A 225 0.27 -3.06 26.55
C GLN A 225 1.04 -4.25 25.94
N PRO A 226 0.56 -5.49 26.14
CA PRO A 226 1.26 -6.66 25.61
C PRO A 226 1.31 -6.64 24.08
N LEU A 227 2.33 -7.30 23.51
CA LEU A 227 2.43 -7.50 22.07
C LEU A 227 1.79 -8.83 21.68
N ALA A 228 1.21 -8.87 20.48
CA ALA A 228 0.67 -10.08 19.90
C ALA A 228 1.18 -10.25 18.46
N ALA A 229 1.47 -11.50 18.05
CA ALA A 229 1.92 -11.79 16.70
C ALA A 229 1.51 -13.19 16.24
N PRO A 230 1.09 -13.34 14.96
CA PRO A 230 0.89 -14.67 14.37
C PRO A 230 2.23 -15.38 14.18
N SER A 231 2.26 -16.68 14.49
CA SER A 231 3.48 -17.50 14.41
C SER A 231 3.60 -18.30 13.10
N ASP A 232 2.52 -18.40 12.33
CA ASP A 232 2.41 -19.27 11.15
C ASP A 232 2.28 -18.50 9.81
N VAL A 233 2.32 -17.17 9.87
CA VAL A 233 2.20 -16.31 8.68
C VAL A 233 3.57 -15.78 8.31
N LYS A 234 4.02 -16.11 7.10
CA LYS A 234 5.27 -15.61 6.51
C LYS A 234 4.99 -14.51 5.49
N ARG A 235 5.81 -13.47 5.46
CA ARG A 235 5.68 -12.36 4.51
C ARG A 235 7.05 -11.90 4.03
N TYR A 236 7.07 -11.39 2.80
CA TYR A 236 8.15 -10.54 2.30
C TYR A 236 8.02 -9.13 2.88
N PHE A 237 9.15 -8.49 3.11
CA PHE A 237 9.19 -7.10 3.57
C PHE A 237 10.08 -6.23 2.68
N VAL A 238 9.61 -4.99 2.49
CA VAL A 238 10.39 -3.89 1.95
C VAL A 238 10.44 -2.76 2.98
N SER A 239 11.50 -1.95 2.95
CA SER A 239 11.56 -0.78 3.81
C SER A 239 10.60 0.33 3.32
N PRO A 240 10.26 1.33 4.16
CA PRO A 240 9.52 2.51 3.70
C PRO A 240 10.18 3.17 2.49
N GLU A 241 11.51 3.37 2.50
CA GLU A 241 12.27 3.92 1.38
C GLU A 241 12.10 3.08 0.11
N GLU A 242 12.30 1.77 0.20
CA GLU A 242 12.13 0.84 -0.92
C GLU A 242 10.71 0.91 -1.51
N SER A 243 9.68 1.07 -0.66
CA SER A 243 8.29 1.19 -1.12
C SER A 243 8.06 2.43 -2.00
N GLY A 244 8.66 3.56 -1.67
CA GLY A 244 8.60 4.77 -2.49
C GLY A 244 9.38 4.63 -3.79
N GLN A 245 10.55 4.02 -3.72
CA GLN A 245 11.44 3.84 -4.88
C GLN A 245 10.84 2.90 -5.93
N ILE A 246 10.25 1.76 -5.55
CA ILE A 246 9.58 0.85 -6.50
C ILE A 246 8.42 1.57 -7.21
N CYS A 247 7.63 2.36 -6.47
CA CYS A 247 6.53 3.13 -7.04
C CYS A 247 7.03 4.20 -8.03
N MET A 248 8.11 4.91 -7.70
CA MET A 248 8.74 5.89 -8.58
C MET A 248 9.29 5.24 -9.85
N LEU A 249 10.03 4.14 -9.72
CA LEU A 249 10.59 3.41 -10.87
C LEU A 249 9.47 2.88 -11.78
N ALA A 250 8.42 2.29 -11.22
CA ALA A 250 7.26 1.81 -11.98
C ALA A 250 6.52 2.95 -12.68
N CYS A 251 6.28 4.06 -11.99
CA CYS A 251 5.60 5.23 -12.53
C CYS A 251 6.34 5.82 -13.73
N ILE A 252 7.64 6.04 -13.59
CA ILE A 252 8.42 6.81 -14.55
C ILE A 252 8.99 5.93 -15.68
N LEU A 253 9.56 4.77 -15.33
CA LEU A 253 10.27 3.90 -16.28
C LEU A 253 9.39 2.84 -16.93
N GLY A 254 8.17 2.64 -16.41
CA GLY A 254 7.25 1.65 -16.95
C GLY A 254 6.72 2.05 -18.32
N ASN A 255 6.46 1.05 -19.16
CA ASN A 255 5.66 1.18 -20.35
C ASN A 255 4.18 1.06 -19.97
N GLY A 256 3.30 1.62 -20.76
CA GLY A 256 1.87 1.56 -20.45
C GLY A 256 1.32 0.12 -20.38
N GLY A 257 0.62 -0.19 -19.30
CA GLY A 257 0.01 -1.50 -19.07
C GLY A 257 0.90 -2.51 -18.33
N GLU A 258 1.99 -2.05 -17.72
CA GLU A 258 2.91 -2.91 -16.97
C GLU A 258 2.61 -2.93 -15.47
N VAL A 259 2.86 -4.09 -14.85
CA VAL A 259 2.80 -4.29 -13.40
C VAL A 259 4.20 -4.65 -12.89
N PHE A 260 4.71 -3.87 -11.96
CA PHE A 260 6.04 -4.07 -11.38
C PHE A 260 5.97 -4.87 -10.08
N PHE A 261 7.02 -5.61 -9.75
CA PHE A 261 7.15 -6.30 -8.47
C PHE A 261 8.63 -6.45 -8.08
N PRO A 262 8.94 -6.55 -6.76
CA PRO A 262 10.31 -6.74 -6.31
C PRO A 262 10.76 -8.18 -6.53
N LYS A 263 12.03 -8.38 -6.92
CA LYS A 263 12.64 -9.72 -7.02
C LYS A 263 13.06 -10.20 -5.63
N LEU A 264 12.09 -10.64 -4.85
CA LEU A 264 12.32 -11.25 -3.53
C LEU A 264 12.23 -12.77 -3.65
N VAL A 265 13.08 -13.47 -2.91
CA VAL A 265 13.17 -14.94 -2.90
C VAL A 265 12.66 -15.51 -1.58
N GLU A 266 12.23 -16.78 -1.58
CA GLU A 266 11.50 -17.40 -0.47
C GLU A 266 12.23 -17.34 0.88
N ASP A 267 13.54 -17.46 0.90
CA ASP A 267 14.40 -17.38 2.11
C ASP A 267 14.40 -15.98 2.76
N GLN A 268 13.90 -14.95 2.07
CA GLN A 268 13.74 -13.59 2.61
C GLN A 268 12.39 -13.39 3.32
N MET A 269 11.53 -14.41 3.35
CA MET A 269 10.28 -14.32 4.11
C MET A 269 10.53 -14.47 5.61
N LEU A 270 9.89 -13.60 6.38
CA LEU A 270 9.91 -13.63 7.85
C LEU A 270 8.51 -13.88 8.42
N THR A 271 8.46 -14.51 9.61
CA THR A 271 7.24 -14.57 10.41
C THR A 271 7.11 -13.29 11.23
N PHE A 272 5.87 -12.88 11.53
CA PHE A 272 5.66 -11.75 12.44
C PHE A 272 6.19 -12.04 13.84
N SER A 273 6.13 -13.29 14.30
CA SER A 273 6.69 -13.68 15.61
C SER A 273 8.20 -13.47 15.68
N SER A 274 8.95 -13.82 14.62
CA SER A 274 10.40 -13.59 14.58
C SER A 274 10.76 -12.10 14.60
N ILE A 275 9.99 -11.26 13.90
CA ILE A 275 10.19 -9.80 13.93
C ILE A 275 9.86 -9.24 15.32
N CYS A 276 8.78 -9.75 15.96
CA CYS A 276 8.39 -9.34 17.30
C CYS A 276 9.47 -9.66 18.33
N ASP A 277 10.10 -10.85 18.25
CA ASP A 277 11.23 -11.22 19.11
C ASP A 277 12.41 -10.25 18.97
N GLN A 278 12.77 -9.92 17.73
CA GLN A 278 13.86 -8.97 17.46
C GLN A 278 13.49 -7.55 17.93
N PHE A 279 12.22 -7.14 17.76
CA PHE A 279 11.75 -5.83 18.18
C PHE A 279 11.82 -5.66 19.70
N VAL A 280 11.30 -6.64 20.48
CA VAL A 280 11.37 -6.63 21.94
C VAL A 280 12.80 -6.53 22.42
N LYS A 281 13.72 -7.31 21.81
CA LYS A 281 15.15 -7.28 22.13
C LYS A 281 15.80 -5.93 21.80
N ALA A 282 15.46 -5.35 20.63
CA ALA A 282 16.00 -4.05 20.20
C ALA A 282 15.53 -2.89 21.09
N GLU A 283 14.35 -3.02 21.69
CA GLU A 283 13.83 -2.07 22.71
C GLU A 283 14.44 -2.31 24.11
N GLY A 284 15.35 -3.28 24.25
CA GLY A 284 16.09 -3.53 25.49
C GLY A 284 15.39 -4.48 26.47
N PHE A 285 14.41 -5.25 26.02
CA PHE A 285 13.68 -6.18 26.88
C PHE A 285 13.97 -7.64 26.51
N ASP A 286 13.92 -8.49 27.52
CA ASP A 286 13.76 -9.93 27.34
C ASP A 286 12.30 -10.28 27.13
N LYS A 287 12.02 -11.26 26.29
CA LYS A 287 10.66 -11.70 25.99
C LYS A 287 10.09 -12.53 27.14
N LYS A 288 8.87 -12.18 27.60
CA LYS A 288 8.00 -13.03 28.42
C LYS A 288 6.87 -13.56 27.55
N GLU A 289 6.99 -14.78 27.07
CA GLU A 289 5.92 -15.44 26.34
C GLU A 289 4.78 -15.83 27.30
N CYS A 290 3.56 -15.41 26.96
CA CYS A 290 2.34 -15.67 27.72
C CYS A 290 1.43 -16.63 26.94
N GLY A 291 0.76 -17.54 27.64
CA GLY A 291 -0.11 -18.55 27.03
C GLY A 291 -1.48 -18.02 26.61
N SER A 292 -1.84 -16.80 27.01
CA SER A 292 -3.12 -16.17 26.66
C SER A 292 -3.06 -14.64 26.73
N ASP A 293 -4.01 -13.99 26.04
CA ASP A 293 -4.20 -12.54 26.10
C ASP A 293 -4.48 -12.05 27.54
N ALA A 294 -5.23 -12.83 28.33
CA ALA A 294 -5.57 -12.48 29.70
C ALA A 294 -4.31 -12.48 30.60
N GLU A 295 -3.45 -13.49 30.46
CA GLU A 295 -2.18 -13.58 31.18
C GLU A 295 -1.27 -12.42 30.79
N ALA A 296 -1.14 -12.14 29.49
CA ALA A 296 -0.27 -11.06 29.00
C ALA A 296 -0.75 -9.67 29.47
N LYS A 297 -2.05 -9.41 29.43
CA LYS A 297 -2.64 -8.16 29.95
C LYS A 297 -2.41 -8.01 31.45
N LYS A 298 -2.59 -9.09 32.23
CA LYS A 298 -2.32 -9.08 33.65
C LYS A 298 -0.84 -8.77 33.92
N TYR A 299 0.06 -9.49 33.26
CA TYR A 299 1.51 -9.25 33.40
C TYR A 299 1.87 -7.81 33.05
N ALA A 300 1.37 -7.28 31.93
CA ALA A 300 1.63 -5.89 31.51
C ALA A 300 1.15 -4.86 32.54
N SER A 301 0.02 -5.11 33.21
CA SER A 301 -0.50 -4.21 34.25
C SER A 301 0.30 -4.21 35.54
N GLU A 302 1.01 -5.30 35.82
CA GLU A 302 1.82 -5.49 37.04
C GLU A 302 3.30 -5.19 36.83
N MET A 303 3.79 -5.07 35.57
CA MET A 303 5.21 -4.86 35.29
C MET A 303 5.72 -3.49 35.73
N SER A 304 6.91 -3.46 36.34
CA SER A 304 7.60 -2.23 36.69
C SER A 304 8.04 -1.45 35.44
N TYR A 305 8.24 -0.13 35.58
CA TYR A 305 8.90 0.71 34.55
C TYR A 305 10.39 0.35 34.35
N GLU A 306 11.00 -0.24 35.36
CA GLU A 306 12.40 -0.70 35.33
C GLU A 306 12.52 -2.19 35.01
N GLY A 307 11.42 -2.84 34.66
CA GLY A 307 11.39 -4.27 34.32
C GLY A 307 12.18 -4.54 33.05
N THR A 308 12.89 -5.67 33.04
CA THR A 308 13.71 -6.13 31.91
C THR A 308 12.98 -7.06 30.97
N THR A 309 11.72 -7.45 31.28
CA THR A 309 10.94 -8.41 30.49
C THR A 309 9.65 -7.80 29.98
N TYR A 310 9.26 -8.16 28.73
CA TYR A 310 8.06 -7.65 28.09
C TYR A 310 7.10 -8.78 27.63
N PRO A 311 5.79 -8.69 27.93
CA PRO A 311 4.82 -9.76 27.62
C PRO A 311 4.48 -9.81 26.14
N VAL A 312 4.55 -11.01 25.57
CA VAL A 312 4.22 -11.31 24.18
C VAL A 312 3.31 -12.53 24.10
N VAL A 313 2.33 -12.49 23.21
CA VAL A 313 1.44 -13.62 22.89
C VAL A 313 1.62 -14.02 21.44
N TYR A 314 1.83 -15.32 21.21
CA TYR A 314 1.82 -15.87 19.86
C TYR A 314 0.55 -16.68 19.63
N PHE A 315 -0.02 -16.48 18.44
CA PHE A 315 -1.23 -17.19 18.03
C PHE A 315 -1.09 -17.71 16.59
N LYS A 316 -1.91 -18.69 16.22
CA LYS A 316 -2.06 -19.09 14.82
C LYS A 316 -3.12 -18.25 14.15
N SER A 317 -2.89 -17.88 12.89
CA SER A 317 -3.88 -17.12 12.13
C SER A 317 -5.11 -17.97 11.84
N ASP A 318 -6.28 -17.44 12.21
CA ASP A 318 -7.59 -18.04 11.95
C ASP A 318 -8.56 -17.06 11.26
N THR A 319 -8.01 -15.94 10.74
CA THR A 319 -8.81 -14.91 10.07
C THR A 319 -9.22 -15.30 8.65
N THR A 320 -10.37 -14.76 8.22
CA THR A 320 -10.89 -14.91 6.86
C THR A 320 -9.87 -14.37 5.85
N GLY A 321 -9.59 -15.14 4.79
CA GLY A 321 -8.82 -14.66 3.64
C GLY A 321 -7.33 -14.41 3.88
N GLU A 322 -6.73 -15.00 4.93
CA GLU A 322 -5.28 -14.95 5.11
C GLU A 322 -4.58 -16.15 4.48
N LYS A 323 -3.58 -15.91 3.63
CA LYS A 323 -2.74 -16.92 3.01
C LYS A 323 -1.49 -17.18 3.84
N ALA A 324 -0.91 -18.37 3.71
CA ALA A 324 0.38 -18.71 4.30
C ALA A 324 1.52 -17.84 3.73
N TYR A 325 1.49 -17.59 2.42
CA TYR A 325 2.42 -16.68 1.70
C TYR A 325 1.68 -16.01 0.54
N GLU A 326 2.24 -14.94 0.02
CA GLU A 326 1.68 -14.15 -1.07
C GLU A 326 2.55 -14.25 -2.33
N GLU A 327 1.93 -14.05 -3.49
CA GLU A 327 2.55 -14.14 -4.81
C GLU A 327 2.47 -12.80 -5.53
N PHE A 328 3.51 -12.44 -6.29
CA PHE A 328 3.52 -11.18 -7.04
C PHE A 328 2.90 -11.28 -8.43
N TYR A 329 2.79 -12.50 -8.98
CA TYR A 329 2.27 -12.77 -10.31
C TYR A 329 1.59 -14.14 -10.35
N ILE A 330 0.79 -14.38 -11.38
CA ILE A 330 0.03 -15.62 -11.56
C ILE A 330 0.54 -16.38 -12.79
N PRO A 331 0.31 -17.71 -12.86
CA PRO A 331 0.59 -18.49 -14.05
C PRO A 331 -0.10 -17.90 -15.29
N GLY A 332 0.65 -17.76 -16.39
CA GLY A 332 0.15 -17.19 -17.65
C GLY A 332 0.42 -15.69 -17.83
N GLU A 333 0.80 -14.95 -16.80
CA GLU A 333 1.32 -13.60 -16.97
C GLU A 333 2.71 -13.64 -17.63
N ARG A 334 2.95 -12.79 -18.63
CA ARG A 334 4.25 -12.67 -19.29
C ARG A 334 5.19 -11.81 -18.45
N ILE A 335 6.25 -12.45 -17.93
CA ILE A 335 7.16 -11.84 -16.96
C ILE A 335 8.51 -11.56 -17.61
N ASN A 336 9.00 -10.34 -17.44
CA ASN A 336 10.37 -9.95 -17.77
C ASN A 336 11.19 -9.76 -16.49
N MET A 337 12.15 -10.65 -16.27
CA MET A 337 13.07 -10.61 -15.13
C MET A 337 14.41 -9.94 -15.47
N ASN A 338 14.64 -9.52 -16.72
CA ASN A 338 15.96 -9.09 -17.17
C ASN A 338 16.09 -7.56 -17.38
N ARG A 339 14.97 -6.82 -17.36
CA ARG A 339 14.94 -5.38 -17.63
C ARG A 339 15.56 -4.54 -16.52
N PHE A 340 15.41 -4.96 -15.28
CA PHE A 340 15.92 -4.28 -14.08
C PHE A 340 16.70 -5.26 -13.20
N MET A 341 17.58 -4.74 -12.33
CA MET A 341 18.36 -5.57 -11.41
C MET A 341 17.48 -6.15 -10.30
N ALA A 342 16.67 -5.30 -9.65
CA ALA A 342 15.86 -5.66 -8.49
C ALA A 342 14.35 -5.75 -8.77
N LEU A 343 13.89 -5.42 -9.97
CA LEU A 343 12.47 -5.44 -10.35
C LEU A 343 12.17 -6.48 -11.41
N GLY A 344 11.09 -7.23 -11.20
CA GLY A 344 10.39 -7.96 -12.24
C GLY A 344 9.24 -7.14 -12.82
N VAL A 345 8.84 -7.42 -14.04
CA VAL A 345 7.77 -6.71 -14.76
C VAL A 345 6.84 -7.72 -15.39
N VAL A 346 5.55 -7.61 -15.12
CA VAL A 346 4.51 -8.23 -15.93
C VAL A 346 4.26 -7.30 -17.11
N GLU A 347 4.65 -7.72 -18.31
CA GLU A 347 4.63 -6.87 -19.52
C GLU A 347 3.28 -6.84 -20.22
N GLU A 348 2.53 -7.93 -20.15
CA GLU A 348 1.23 -8.06 -20.81
C GLU A 348 0.19 -8.46 -19.76
N THR A 349 -0.49 -7.46 -19.21
CA THR A 349 -1.65 -7.71 -18.35
C THR A 349 -2.90 -7.94 -19.20
N THR A 350 -3.79 -8.82 -18.75
CA THR A 350 -5.11 -8.96 -19.36
C THR A 350 -5.84 -7.62 -19.27
N ARG A 351 -6.14 -7.02 -20.42
CA ARG A 351 -6.89 -5.77 -20.49
C ARG A 351 -8.35 -6.06 -20.77
N ARG A 352 -9.19 -5.74 -19.82
CA ARG A 352 -10.63 -5.81 -20.04
C ARG A 352 -11.09 -4.67 -20.96
N PRO A 353 -12.02 -4.94 -21.89
CA PRO A 353 -12.64 -3.88 -22.68
C PRO A 353 -13.37 -2.87 -21.78
N MET A 354 -13.28 -1.57 -22.12
CA MET A 354 -13.94 -0.52 -21.34
C MET A 354 -15.46 -0.73 -21.15
N PRO A 355 -16.22 -1.25 -22.16
CA PRO A 355 -17.64 -1.56 -21.94
C PRO A 355 -17.88 -2.59 -20.81
N GLU A 356 -17.04 -3.61 -20.70
CA GLU A 356 -17.13 -4.61 -19.64
C GLU A 356 -16.84 -3.99 -18.25
N VAL A 357 -15.81 -3.14 -18.18
CA VAL A 357 -15.46 -2.40 -16.96
C VAL A 357 -16.62 -1.49 -16.57
N ASN A 358 -17.18 -0.70 -17.50
CA ASN A 358 -18.30 0.19 -17.21
C ASN A 358 -19.55 -0.57 -16.73
N ALA A 359 -19.91 -1.66 -17.39
CA ALA A 359 -21.06 -2.49 -17.00
C ALA A 359 -20.91 -3.06 -15.58
N PHE A 360 -19.67 -3.45 -15.19
CA PHE A 360 -19.39 -3.92 -13.83
C PHE A 360 -19.57 -2.79 -12.80
N PHE A 361 -19.04 -1.60 -13.05
CA PHE A 361 -19.20 -0.46 -12.15
C PHE A 361 -20.66 0.00 -12.04
N GLU A 362 -21.41 0.05 -13.14
CA GLU A 362 -22.86 0.32 -13.13
C GLU A 362 -23.62 -0.72 -12.28
N LYS A 363 -23.26 -2.01 -12.40
CA LYS A 363 -23.84 -3.08 -11.57
C LYS A 363 -23.56 -2.85 -10.08
N LEU A 364 -22.33 -2.47 -9.70
CA LEU A 364 -21.98 -2.18 -8.32
C LEU A 364 -22.71 -0.94 -7.77
N GLU A 365 -22.71 0.16 -8.52
CA GLU A 365 -23.41 1.39 -8.12
C GLU A 365 -24.92 1.14 -7.98
N GLY A 366 -25.53 0.38 -8.92
CA GLY A 366 -26.92 -0.03 -8.84
C GLY A 366 -27.23 -0.96 -7.66
N LEU A 367 -26.24 -1.77 -7.23
CA LEU A 367 -26.38 -2.61 -6.03
C LEU A 367 -26.32 -1.74 -4.76
N PHE A 368 -25.37 -0.82 -4.66
CA PHE A 368 -25.20 0.06 -3.50
C PHE A 368 -26.30 1.12 -3.35
N ALA A 369 -27.05 1.41 -4.42
CA ALA A 369 -28.23 2.27 -4.34
C ALA A 369 -29.43 1.61 -3.65
N LYS A 370 -29.41 0.28 -3.40
CA LYS A 370 -30.47 -0.44 -2.70
C LYS A 370 -30.21 -0.40 -1.19
N GLU A 371 -31.24 -0.14 -0.40
CA GLU A 371 -31.12 -0.11 1.07
C GLU A 371 -30.86 -1.49 1.68
N ASP A 372 -31.29 -2.57 1.02
CA ASP A 372 -31.30 -3.94 1.50
C ASP A 372 -30.25 -4.86 0.87
N PHE A 373 -29.24 -4.30 0.17
CA PHE A 373 -28.19 -5.12 -0.41
C PHE A 373 -27.40 -5.88 0.67
N THR A 374 -26.81 -7.00 0.27
CA THR A 374 -26.07 -7.89 1.17
C THR A 374 -24.61 -8.02 0.75
N LYS A 375 -23.73 -8.35 1.71
CA LYS A 375 -22.32 -8.68 1.42
C LYS A 375 -22.20 -9.82 0.39
N ALA A 376 -23.09 -10.83 0.46
CA ALA A 376 -23.10 -11.96 -0.46
C ALA A 376 -23.32 -11.51 -1.92
N GLN A 377 -24.25 -10.57 -2.16
CA GLN A 377 -24.50 -10.02 -3.50
C GLN A 377 -23.29 -9.26 -4.04
N VAL A 378 -22.54 -8.56 -3.19
CA VAL A 378 -21.29 -7.91 -3.61
C VAL A 378 -20.24 -8.94 -3.98
N VAL A 379 -20.08 -10.00 -3.17
CA VAL A 379 -19.14 -11.11 -3.46
C VAL A 379 -19.49 -11.79 -4.77
N GLU A 380 -20.79 -12.02 -5.06
CA GLU A 380 -21.25 -12.59 -6.31
C GLU A 380 -20.92 -11.68 -7.50
N ALA A 381 -21.20 -10.38 -7.39
CA ALA A 381 -20.84 -9.42 -8.43
C ALA A 381 -19.33 -9.40 -8.71
N ILE A 382 -18.50 -9.51 -7.67
CA ILE A 382 -17.04 -9.59 -7.83
C ILE A 382 -16.64 -10.91 -8.50
N LYS A 383 -17.25 -12.05 -8.15
CA LYS A 383 -16.97 -13.35 -8.80
C LYS A 383 -17.31 -13.37 -10.27
N ASP A 384 -18.39 -12.71 -10.67
CA ASP A 384 -18.75 -12.56 -12.09
C ASP A 384 -17.67 -11.78 -12.87
N PHE A 385 -17.05 -10.81 -12.23
CA PHE A 385 -15.99 -9.99 -12.85
C PHE A 385 -14.60 -10.62 -12.71
N ILE A 386 -14.32 -11.32 -11.61
CA ILE A 386 -13.06 -12.04 -11.34
C ILE A 386 -13.38 -13.54 -11.14
N PRO A 387 -13.46 -14.37 -12.19
CA PRO A 387 -13.94 -15.74 -12.07
C PRO A 387 -13.11 -16.66 -11.15
N ASN A 388 -11.83 -16.34 -10.93
CA ASN A 388 -10.94 -17.07 -10.02
C ASN A 388 -10.95 -16.53 -8.59
N PHE A 389 -11.85 -15.61 -8.25
CA PHE A 389 -11.99 -15.11 -6.89
C PHE A 389 -12.68 -16.14 -5.98
N GLU A 390 -11.91 -16.72 -5.07
CA GLU A 390 -12.39 -17.69 -4.08
C GLU A 390 -12.50 -17.00 -2.71
N HIS A 391 -13.70 -16.52 -2.37
CA HIS A 391 -13.96 -15.94 -1.05
C HIS A 391 -14.53 -16.99 -0.10
N VAL A 392 -13.83 -17.22 1.03
CA VAL A 392 -14.26 -18.10 2.10
C VAL A 392 -14.58 -17.28 3.35
N GLU A 393 -15.87 -17.17 3.69
CA GLU A 393 -16.31 -16.47 4.89
C GLU A 393 -16.12 -17.37 6.13
N LYS A 394 -15.31 -16.94 7.10
CA LYS A 394 -15.09 -17.65 8.37
C LYS A 394 -15.82 -17.00 9.55
N GLY A 395 -16.53 -15.87 9.34
CA GLY A 395 -17.24 -15.15 10.39
C GLY A 395 -16.35 -14.56 11.50
N LYS A 396 -15.03 -14.57 11.29
CA LYS A 396 -14.06 -14.00 12.24
C LYS A 396 -13.34 -12.81 11.59
N ASN A 397 -13.32 -11.70 12.29
CA ASN A 397 -12.63 -10.49 11.87
C ASN A 397 -11.51 -10.10 12.85
N LEU A 398 -10.61 -9.22 12.42
CA LEU A 398 -9.46 -8.78 13.20
C LEU A 398 -9.83 -7.82 14.36
N ASP A 399 -11.06 -7.28 14.40
CA ASP A 399 -11.48 -6.35 15.46
C ASP A 399 -11.65 -7.04 16.82
N SER A 400 -11.81 -8.36 16.83
CA SER A 400 -11.91 -9.17 18.07
C SER A 400 -10.54 -9.58 18.64
N LYS A 401 -9.43 -9.30 17.95
CA LYS A 401 -8.09 -9.71 18.37
C LYS A 401 -7.30 -8.54 18.98
N MET A 402 -6.40 -8.90 19.85
CA MET A 402 -5.44 -7.98 20.48
C MET A 402 -4.40 -7.42 19.48
#